data_5f42100f6cfaf949a12a985eb3d22a66
#
_entry.id   5f42100f6cfaf949a12a985eb3d22a66
#
_cell.length_a   1.000
_cell.length_b   1.000
_cell.length_c   1.000
_cell.angle_alpha   90.00
_cell.angle_beta   90.00
_cell.angle_gamma   90.00
#
_symmetry.space_group_name_H-M   'P 1'
#
loop_
_entity.id
_entity.type
_entity.pdbx_description
1 polymer ?
#
loop_
_entity_poly.entity_id
_entity_poly.type
_entity_poly.pdbx_seq_one_letter_code
_entity_poly.pdbx_strand_id
1 'polypeptide(L)'
;MKTIEGHNVKIFTDNIEENALEQIKELLSIDVFSDKKIRIMPDVHAGAGCVIGFTGDLGDKVIPNIVGVDIGCGMRILNLGKLSEIDFHAFHEHIRGNVPSGKIVREDRFGFKPLVGEEMEIYRAAKQLVTELYCYRELKDSGRINKAIGSLGGGNHFIELDKDDEGNVYLVIHTGSRNLGKQVADIYQAKAVKHLTDGADEFEETIKRTIEEYKAAGRRSELQSVIKKMHEEHQEAEPRLPAALCYVEGEGREHYLHDMRLCQRWAVLNRKLISLLLMRFFPGVEV
;
A
#
# COMPACT_ATOMS: atom_id res chain seq x y z
N MET A 1 -4.29 10.15 28.66
CA MET A 1 -4.01 10.91 27.44
C MET A 1 -2.78 11.78 27.68
N LYS A 2 -1.74 11.62 26.89
CA LYS A 2 -0.47 12.37 27.01
C LYS A 2 -0.33 13.42 25.90
N THR A 3 0.46 14.46 26.18
CA THR A 3 0.86 15.51 25.22
C THR A 3 2.38 15.61 25.21
N ILE A 4 2.94 16.16 24.15
CA ILE A 4 4.38 16.48 24.06
C ILE A 4 4.50 18.00 23.98
N GLU A 5 5.27 18.57 24.90
CA GLU A 5 5.45 20.01 25.01
C GLU A 5 6.04 20.61 23.70
N GLY A 6 5.57 21.76 23.31
CA GLY A 6 6.00 22.42 22.06
C GLY A 6 5.33 21.91 20.78
N HIS A 7 4.50 20.86 20.85
CA HIS A 7 3.87 20.25 19.67
C HIS A 7 2.35 20.08 19.83
N ASN A 8 1.60 20.19 18.73
CA ASN A 8 0.15 19.92 18.72
C ASN A 8 -0.15 18.41 18.61
N VAL A 9 0.36 17.66 19.61
CA VAL A 9 0.27 16.20 19.65
C VAL A 9 -0.61 15.76 20.81
N LYS A 10 -1.48 14.76 20.56
CA LYS A 10 -2.24 14.04 21.57
C LYS A 10 -2.04 12.54 21.41
N ILE A 11 -1.66 11.87 22.48
CA ILE A 11 -1.49 10.42 22.55
C ILE A 11 -2.65 9.87 23.38
N PHE A 12 -3.45 8.98 22.78
CA PHE A 12 -4.69 8.47 23.38
C PHE A 12 -4.50 7.20 24.22
N THR A 13 -3.28 6.97 24.70
CA THR A 13 -2.97 5.92 25.68
C THR A 13 -2.02 6.44 26.73
N ASP A 14 -2.03 5.82 27.91
CA ASP A 14 -1.06 6.04 28.96
C ASP A 14 0.02 4.93 29.00
N ASN A 15 -0.23 3.81 28.30
CA ASN A 15 0.71 2.71 28.13
C ASN A 15 1.34 2.79 26.74
N ILE A 16 2.58 3.27 26.67
CA ILE A 16 3.36 3.38 25.44
C ILE A 16 4.77 2.85 25.69
N GLU A 17 5.24 2.01 24.78
CA GLU A 17 6.60 1.47 24.82
C GLU A 17 7.64 2.57 24.55
N GLU A 18 8.81 2.45 25.17
CA GLU A 18 9.86 3.46 25.09
C GLU A 18 10.35 3.69 23.65
N ASN A 19 10.54 2.62 22.88
CA ASN A 19 10.93 2.69 21.47
C ASN A 19 9.89 3.40 20.59
N ALA A 20 8.58 3.22 20.87
CA ALA A 20 7.52 3.94 20.18
C ALA A 20 7.53 5.43 20.54
N LEU A 21 7.80 5.77 21.81
CA LEU A 21 7.92 7.15 22.25
C LEU A 21 9.13 7.85 21.60
N GLU A 22 10.25 7.15 21.46
CA GLU A 22 11.43 7.66 20.76
C GLU A 22 11.14 7.93 19.28
N GLN A 23 10.48 7.03 18.58
CA GLN A 23 10.06 7.24 17.19
C GLN A 23 9.11 8.44 17.04
N ILE A 24 8.20 8.67 17.98
CA ILE A 24 7.35 9.86 17.98
C ILE A 24 8.19 11.13 18.12
N LYS A 25 9.16 11.15 19.04
CA LYS A 25 10.04 12.31 19.24
C LYS A 25 10.90 12.59 18.00
N GLU A 26 11.45 11.55 17.38
CA GLU A 26 12.18 11.67 16.10
C GLU A 26 11.31 12.27 15.00
N LEU A 27 10.09 11.75 14.83
CA LEU A 27 9.13 12.28 13.88
C LEU A 27 8.81 13.77 14.11
N LEU A 28 8.65 14.18 15.38
CA LEU A 28 8.35 15.57 15.75
C LEU A 28 9.56 16.49 15.61
N SER A 29 10.77 15.97 15.54
CA SER A 29 12.00 16.76 15.35
C SER A 29 12.17 17.26 13.90
N ILE A 30 11.44 16.69 12.94
CA ILE A 30 11.50 17.12 11.54
C ILE A 30 10.48 18.23 11.25
N ASP A 31 10.87 19.21 10.45
CA ASP A 31 10.06 20.40 10.13
C ASP A 31 8.70 20.09 9.47
N VAL A 32 8.58 18.92 8.84
CA VAL A 32 7.33 18.47 8.19
C VAL A 32 6.14 18.49 9.14
N PHE A 33 6.37 18.24 10.44
CA PHE A 33 5.32 18.12 11.45
C PHE A 33 5.36 19.18 12.54
N SER A 34 6.22 20.19 12.44
CA SER A 34 6.45 21.21 13.50
C SER A 34 5.18 21.94 13.92
N ASP A 35 4.30 22.25 12.99
CA ASP A 35 3.05 23.00 13.20
C ASP A 35 1.77 22.14 12.96
N LYS A 36 1.90 20.83 12.72
CA LYS A 36 0.81 19.98 12.33
C LYS A 36 0.06 19.41 13.54
N LYS A 37 -1.23 19.17 13.34
CA LYS A 37 -2.07 18.47 14.30
C LYS A 37 -1.83 16.97 14.19
N ILE A 38 -1.26 16.37 15.25
CA ILE A 38 -0.93 14.95 15.30
C ILE A 38 -1.75 14.26 16.37
N ARG A 39 -2.22 13.07 16.06
CA ARG A 39 -2.98 12.18 16.96
C ARG A 39 -2.39 10.80 16.90
N ILE A 40 -2.05 10.25 18.05
CA ILE A 40 -1.50 8.90 18.21
C ILE A 40 -2.58 8.03 18.84
N MET A 41 -2.98 6.99 18.13
CA MET A 41 -4.07 6.10 18.53
C MET A 41 -3.68 5.17 19.67
N PRO A 42 -4.65 4.57 20.40
CA PRO A 42 -4.38 3.75 21.60
C PRO A 42 -3.55 2.50 21.34
N ASP A 43 -3.56 1.97 20.12
CA ASP A 43 -2.83 0.78 19.67
C ASP A 43 -1.38 1.06 19.25
N VAL A 44 -0.84 2.23 19.64
CA VAL A 44 0.50 2.68 19.26
C VAL A 44 1.59 1.68 19.64
N HIS A 45 2.41 1.36 18.67
CA HIS A 45 3.63 0.55 18.84
C HIS A 45 4.67 0.92 17.78
N ALA A 46 5.92 0.52 17.99
CA ALA A 46 6.99 0.82 17.05
C ALA A 46 6.75 0.19 15.68
N GLY A 47 6.98 0.96 14.61
CA GLY A 47 6.84 0.54 13.22
C GLY A 47 8.10 0.80 12.40
N ALA A 48 8.05 0.54 11.10
CA ALA A 48 9.16 0.76 10.19
C ALA A 48 9.28 2.24 9.81
N GLY A 49 10.06 3.01 10.58
CA GLY A 49 10.33 4.43 10.36
C GLY A 49 9.28 5.38 10.95
N CYS A 50 8.12 4.89 11.39
CA CYS A 50 7.11 5.65 12.11
C CYS A 50 6.30 4.69 12.98
N VAL A 51 5.73 5.20 14.07
CA VAL A 51 4.82 4.41 14.91
C VAL A 51 3.54 4.04 14.18
N ILE A 52 3.03 2.84 14.42
CA ILE A 52 1.66 2.48 14.06
C ILE A 52 0.70 3.27 14.95
N GLY A 53 -0.49 3.60 14.44
CA GLY A 53 -1.45 4.45 15.13
C GLY A 53 -1.24 5.95 14.90
N PHE A 54 -0.27 6.35 14.08
CA PHE A 54 -0.04 7.75 13.71
C PHE A 54 -1.16 8.30 12.83
N THR A 55 -1.62 9.51 13.17
CA THR A 55 -2.52 10.32 12.34
C THR A 55 -2.04 11.77 12.38
N GLY A 56 -1.85 12.39 11.25
CA GLY A 56 -1.35 13.76 11.16
C GLY A 56 -1.96 14.55 10.01
N ASP A 57 -2.06 15.86 10.19
CA ASP A 57 -2.49 16.75 9.11
C ASP A 57 -1.44 16.73 7.99
N LEU A 58 -1.93 16.60 6.76
CA LEU A 58 -1.12 16.65 5.57
C LEU A 58 -0.91 18.11 5.19
N GLY A 59 0.34 18.53 5.05
CA GLY A 59 0.70 19.86 4.58
C GLY A 59 1.05 19.86 3.09
N ASP A 60 2.05 20.66 2.75
CA ASP A 60 2.68 20.73 1.42
C ASP A 60 3.65 19.58 1.13
N LYS A 61 3.97 18.77 2.14
CA LYS A 61 4.89 17.64 2.09
C LYS A 61 4.18 16.35 2.48
N VAL A 62 4.58 15.23 1.90
CA VAL A 62 4.08 13.91 2.28
C VAL A 62 5.22 12.90 2.33
N ILE A 63 5.23 12.09 3.37
CA ILE A 63 6.19 10.99 3.56
C ILE A 63 5.47 9.69 3.18
N PRO A 64 5.76 9.08 2.02
CA PRO A 64 5.04 7.88 1.56
C PRO A 64 5.13 6.71 2.54
N ASN A 65 6.27 6.55 3.21
CA ASN A 65 6.47 5.48 4.19
C ASN A 65 5.53 5.60 5.42
N ILE A 66 5.16 6.82 5.83
CA ILE A 66 4.21 7.04 6.94
C ILE A 66 2.77 6.70 6.54
N VAL A 67 2.39 6.91 5.28
CA VAL A 67 1.10 6.43 4.74
C VAL A 67 1.03 4.90 4.79
N GLY A 68 2.19 4.26 4.65
CA GLY A 68 2.35 2.81 4.72
C GLY A 68 2.27 2.12 3.36
N VAL A 69 2.74 0.88 3.35
CA VAL A 69 2.87 0.07 2.13
C VAL A 69 1.57 -0.62 1.70
N ASP A 70 0.61 -0.81 2.61
CA ASP A 70 -0.70 -1.38 2.28
C ASP A 70 -1.74 -0.28 2.10
N ILE A 71 -1.50 0.57 1.09
CA ILE A 71 -2.37 1.70 0.78
C ILE A 71 -3.80 1.22 0.56
N GLY A 72 -4.75 1.81 1.30
CA GLY A 72 -6.17 1.47 1.19
C GLY A 72 -6.57 0.18 1.91
N CYS A 73 -5.73 -0.35 2.81
CA CYS A 73 -6.15 -1.39 3.74
C CYS A 73 -7.43 -0.96 4.46
N GLY A 74 -8.36 -1.87 4.63
CA GLY A 74 -9.64 -1.57 5.26
C GLY A 74 -10.59 -2.75 5.21
N MET A 75 -11.79 -2.57 5.75
CA MET A 75 -12.79 -3.61 5.88
C MET A 75 -13.98 -3.40 4.94
N ARG A 76 -14.59 -4.50 4.54
CA ARG A 76 -15.92 -4.56 3.95
C ARG A 76 -16.74 -5.50 4.79
N ILE A 77 -17.90 -5.02 5.25
CA ILE A 77 -18.85 -5.77 6.08
C ILE A 77 -20.16 -5.91 5.31
N LEU A 78 -20.67 -7.13 5.25
CA LEU A 78 -21.98 -7.45 4.65
C LEU A 78 -22.86 -8.08 5.71
N ASN A 79 -24.05 -7.54 5.91
CA ASN A 79 -25.03 -8.15 6.78
C ASN A 79 -25.76 -9.27 6.01
N LEU A 80 -25.59 -10.52 6.43
CA LEU A 80 -26.20 -11.70 5.83
C LEU A 80 -27.61 -12.01 6.43
N GLY A 81 -28.04 -11.22 7.41
CA GLY A 81 -29.27 -11.48 8.16
C GLY A 81 -29.14 -12.68 9.08
N LYS A 82 -30.30 -13.25 9.47
CA LYS A 82 -30.34 -14.43 10.35
C LYS A 82 -30.20 -15.69 9.49
N LEU A 83 -29.09 -16.39 9.66
CA LEU A 83 -28.84 -17.67 9.03
C LEU A 83 -29.18 -18.80 10.02
N SER A 84 -29.97 -19.79 9.56
CA SER A 84 -30.37 -20.91 10.41
C SER A 84 -29.23 -21.83 10.78
N GLU A 85 -28.36 -22.12 9.81
CA GLU A 85 -27.20 -22.98 9.96
C GLU A 85 -26.14 -22.62 8.93
N ILE A 86 -24.85 -22.73 9.30
CA ILE A 86 -23.73 -22.48 8.41
C ILE A 86 -22.82 -23.70 8.50
N ASP A 87 -22.58 -24.36 7.36
CA ASP A 87 -21.53 -25.37 7.23
C ASP A 87 -20.19 -24.63 7.07
N PHE A 88 -19.49 -24.44 8.18
CA PHE A 88 -18.19 -23.78 8.20
C PHE A 88 -17.10 -24.50 7.40
N HIS A 89 -17.18 -25.85 7.33
CA HIS A 89 -16.24 -26.61 6.54
C HIS A 89 -16.45 -26.37 5.04
N ALA A 90 -17.69 -26.46 4.57
CA ALA A 90 -18.03 -26.16 3.19
C ALA A 90 -17.73 -24.68 2.83
N PHE A 91 -17.98 -23.74 3.75
CA PHE A 91 -17.63 -22.34 3.53
C PHE A 91 -16.10 -22.13 3.45
N HIS A 92 -15.32 -22.78 4.30
CA HIS A 92 -13.85 -22.75 4.23
C HIS A 92 -13.34 -23.26 2.88
N GLU A 93 -13.84 -24.40 2.40
CA GLU A 93 -13.48 -24.93 1.09
C GLU A 93 -13.93 -24.01 -0.06
N HIS A 94 -15.10 -23.35 0.10
CA HIS A 94 -15.54 -22.33 -0.85
C HIS A 94 -14.58 -21.15 -0.92
N ILE A 95 -14.14 -20.62 0.24
CA ILE A 95 -13.12 -19.55 0.29
C ILE A 95 -11.87 -19.98 -0.46
N ARG A 96 -11.31 -21.16 -0.13
CA ARG A 96 -10.09 -21.68 -0.76
C ARG A 96 -10.20 -21.87 -2.27
N GLY A 97 -11.35 -22.27 -2.75
CA GLY A 97 -11.60 -22.47 -4.20
C GLY A 97 -11.86 -21.19 -4.99
N ASN A 98 -12.14 -20.07 -4.32
CA ASN A 98 -12.55 -18.82 -4.97
C ASN A 98 -11.62 -17.63 -4.69
N VAL A 99 -10.97 -17.57 -3.53
CA VAL A 99 -10.18 -16.41 -3.08
C VAL A 99 -8.72 -16.81 -2.87
N PRO A 100 -7.80 -16.37 -3.76
CA PRO A 100 -6.38 -16.57 -3.55
C PRO A 100 -5.89 -15.91 -2.25
N SER A 101 -4.96 -16.55 -1.53
CA SER A 101 -4.40 -16.00 -0.28
C SER A 101 -2.86 -16.03 -0.28
N GLY A 102 -2.25 -15.35 0.69
CA GLY A 102 -0.80 -15.23 0.79
C GLY A 102 -0.18 -14.57 -0.45
N LYS A 103 0.79 -15.24 -1.05
CA LYS A 103 1.47 -14.80 -2.28
C LYS A 103 0.78 -15.28 -3.56
N ILE A 104 -0.28 -16.10 -3.45
CA ILE A 104 -1.00 -16.64 -4.60
C ILE A 104 -1.88 -15.54 -5.22
N VAL A 105 -1.95 -15.52 -6.54
CA VAL A 105 -2.84 -14.67 -7.33
C VAL A 105 -3.70 -15.52 -8.25
N ARG A 106 -4.71 -14.93 -8.89
CA ARG A 106 -5.64 -15.65 -9.78
C ARG A 106 -4.94 -16.04 -11.08
N GLU A 107 -4.41 -17.26 -11.08
CA GLU A 107 -3.77 -17.90 -12.25
C GLU A 107 -4.46 -19.24 -12.54
N ASP A 108 -4.56 -19.59 -13.82
CA ASP A 108 -5.25 -20.80 -14.28
C ASP A 108 -4.70 -22.09 -13.64
N ARG A 109 -3.39 -22.12 -13.38
CA ARG A 109 -2.71 -23.27 -12.74
C ARG A 109 -3.22 -23.60 -11.31
N PHE A 110 -3.91 -22.65 -10.66
CA PHE A 110 -4.46 -22.85 -9.31
C PHE A 110 -5.93 -23.28 -9.30
N GLY A 111 -6.58 -23.34 -10.47
CA GLY A 111 -7.94 -23.86 -10.62
C GLY A 111 -9.05 -23.00 -9.99
N PHE A 112 -8.81 -21.71 -9.77
CA PHE A 112 -9.86 -20.81 -9.28
C PHE A 112 -11.01 -20.71 -10.27
N LYS A 113 -12.24 -20.64 -9.73
CA LYS A 113 -13.43 -20.49 -10.58
C LYS A 113 -13.36 -19.19 -11.40
N PRO A 114 -13.81 -19.21 -12.67
CA PRO A 114 -13.83 -18.03 -13.53
C PRO A 114 -14.68 -16.90 -12.93
N LEU A 115 -14.25 -15.67 -13.22
CA LEU A 115 -15.04 -14.46 -12.94
C LEU A 115 -16.15 -14.33 -13.99
N VAL A 116 -17.34 -13.96 -13.57
CA VAL A 116 -18.51 -13.81 -14.45
C VAL A 116 -19.29 -12.52 -14.13
N GLY A 117 -20.03 -12.00 -15.12
CA GLY A 117 -20.89 -10.83 -14.91
C GLY A 117 -20.17 -9.64 -14.25
N GLU A 118 -20.75 -9.11 -13.17
CA GLU A 118 -20.23 -7.98 -12.40
C GLU A 118 -18.79 -8.19 -11.91
N GLU A 119 -18.42 -9.42 -11.56
CA GLU A 119 -17.06 -9.73 -11.11
C GLU A 119 -16.02 -9.42 -12.20
N MET A 120 -16.34 -9.73 -13.46
CA MET A 120 -15.48 -9.41 -14.59
C MET A 120 -15.43 -7.91 -14.88
N GLU A 121 -16.52 -7.18 -14.64
CA GLU A 121 -16.54 -5.72 -14.75
C GLU A 121 -15.63 -5.07 -13.71
N ILE A 122 -15.71 -5.53 -12.45
CA ILE A 122 -14.81 -5.08 -11.37
C ILE A 122 -13.35 -5.37 -11.71
N TYR A 123 -13.06 -6.56 -12.24
CA TYR A 123 -11.71 -6.93 -12.67
C TYR A 123 -11.18 -5.96 -13.73
N ARG A 124 -12.00 -5.63 -14.75
CA ARG A 124 -11.62 -4.69 -15.81
C ARG A 124 -11.42 -3.27 -15.26
N ALA A 125 -12.31 -2.80 -14.39
CA ALA A 125 -12.20 -1.50 -13.74
C ALA A 125 -10.93 -1.40 -12.90
N ALA A 126 -10.61 -2.42 -12.10
CA ALA A 126 -9.38 -2.46 -11.31
C ALA A 126 -8.12 -2.44 -12.19
N LYS A 127 -8.13 -3.18 -13.31
CA LYS A 127 -7.03 -3.19 -14.28
C LYS A 127 -6.84 -1.81 -14.92
N GLN A 128 -7.92 -1.10 -15.23
CA GLN A 128 -7.87 0.24 -15.77
C GLN A 128 -7.20 1.21 -14.79
N LEU A 129 -7.57 1.21 -13.50
CA LEU A 129 -6.94 2.06 -12.48
C LEU A 129 -5.42 1.92 -12.43
N VAL A 130 -4.90 0.71 -12.66
CA VAL A 130 -3.44 0.49 -12.68
C VAL A 130 -2.78 1.25 -13.83
N THR A 131 -3.43 1.35 -14.99
CA THR A 131 -2.89 2.05 -16.16
C THR A 131 -2.97 3.58 -16.05
N GLU A 132 -3.75 4.10 -15.12
CA GLU A 132 -3.91 5.53 -14.86
C GLU A 132 -2.87 6.10 -13.87
N LEU A 133 -2.05 5.24 -13.26
CA LEU A 133 -1.00 5.66 -12.33
C LEU A 133 0.10 6.46 -13.05
N TYR A 134 0.52 7.56 -12.48
CA TYR A 134 1.70 8.29 -12.95
C TYR A 134 2.96 7.40 -12.94
N CYS A 135 3.12 6.58 -11.90
CA CYS A 135 4.25 5.65 -11.78
C CYS A 135 4.04 4.32 -12.54
N TYR A 136 3.03 4.19 -13.41
CA TYR A 136 2.70 2.93 -14.10
C TYR A 136 3.91 2.27 -14.77
N ARG A 137 4.79 3.05 -15.42
CA ARG A 137 5.97 2.53 -16.13
C ARG A 137 7.08 2.03 -15.20
N GLU A 138 7.04 2.39 -13.93
CA GLU A 138 8.00 1.99 -12.91
C GLU A 138 7.54 0.72 -12.17
N LEU A 139 6.28 0.31 -12.35
CA LEU A 139 5.74 -0.91 -11.75
C LEU A 139 6.43 -2.16 -12.31
N LYS A 140 6.78 -3.07 -11.40
CA LYS A 140 7.31 -4.39 -11.74
C LYS A 140 6.16 -5.38 -11.86
N ASP A 141 6.15 -6.18 -12.94
CA ASP A 141 5.17 -7.25 -13.18
C ASP A 141 3.71 -6.78 -13.06
N SER A 142 3.31 -5.81 -13.87
CA SER A 142 1.92 -5.33 -13.95
C SER A 142 0.92 -6.47 -14.26
N GLY A 143 1.35 -7.51 -14.95
CA GLY A 143 0.56 -8.71 -15.20
C GLY A 143 0.15 -9.42 -13.89
N ARG A 144 1.07 -9.57 -12.96
CA ARG A 144 0.81 -10.17 -11.64
C ARG A 144 -0.05 -9.24 -10.77
N ILE A 145 0.16 -7.92 -10.83
CA ILE A 145 -0.69 -6.95 -10.14
C ILE A 145 -2.15 -7.11 -10.59
N ASN A 146 -2.39 -7.20 -11.90
CA ASN A 146 -3.73 -7.40 -12.44
C ASN A 146 -4.37 -8.73 -11.99
N LYS A 147 -3.59 -9.80 -11.84
CA LYS A 147 -4.07 -11.09 -11.33
C LYS A 147 -4.32 -11.09 -9.81
N ALA A 148 -3.86 -10.08 -9.08
CA ALA A 148 -4.03 -10.00 -7.63
C ALA A 148 -5.42 -9.49 -7.21
N ILE A 149 -6.21 -8.92 -8.12
CA ILE A 149 -7.60 -8.51 -7.81
C ILE A 149 -8.45 -9.73 -7.42
N GLY A 150 -9.27 -9.59 -6.39
CA GLY A 150 -10.03 -10.71 -5.81
C GLY A 150 -9.18 -11.66 -4.98
N SER A 151 -8.00 -11.22 -4.48
CA SER A 151 -7.16 -11.99 -3.57
C SER A 151 -7.10 -11.36 -2.17
N LEU A 152 -7.08 -12.21 -1.15
CA LEU A 152 -7.04 -11.80 0.25
C LEU A 152 -5.66 -11.27 0.65
N GLY A 153 -4.61 -12.00 0.36
CA GLY A 153 -3.27 -11.71 0.83
C GLY A 153 -2.88 -12.46 2.09
N GLY A 154 -1.95 -11.87 2.84
CA GLY A 154 -1.43 -12.41 4.08
C GLY A 154 -1.20 -11.32 5.12
N GLY A 155 -0.47 -11.63 6.19
CA GLY A 155 -0.31 -10.73 7.32
C GLY A 155 -1.57 -10.68 8.16
N ASN A 156 -2.06 -9.47 8.43
CA ASN A 156 -3.27 -9.22 9.21
C ASN A 156 -4.58 -9.26 8.39
N HIS A 157 -4.54 -9.69 7.11
CA HIS A 157 -5.73 -9.82 6.28
C HIS A 157 -6.52 -11.08 6.65
N PHE A 158 -7.85 -10.95 6.72
CA PHE A 158 -8.74 -12.04 7.10
C PHE A 158 -10.10 -11.97 6.41
N ILE A 159 -10.80 -13.09 6.48
CA ILE A 159 -12.23 -13.24 6.18
C ILE A 159 -12.83 -13.95 7.39
N GLU A 160 -13.87 -13.38 7.98
CA GLU A 160 -14.54 -13.96 9.13
C GLU A 160 -16.05 -13.79 9.05
N LEU A 161 -16.75 -14.57 9.85
CA LEU A 161 -18.19 -14.45 10.07
C LEU A 161 -18.40 -14.08 11.55
N ASP A 162 -18.99 -12.93 11.77
CA ASP A 162 -19.38 -12.43 13.08
C ASP A 162 -20.87 -12.60 13.30
N LYS A 163 -21.31 -12.58 14.56
CA LYS A 163 -22.70 -12.64 14.93
C LYS A 163 -23.00 -11.63 16.03
N ASP A 164 -24.05 -10.83 15.85
CA ASP A 164 -24.53 -9.92 16.88
C ASP A 164 -25.48 -10.60 17.89
N ASP A 165 -25.86 -9.85 18.94
CA ASP A 165 -26.74 -10.32 19.99
C ASP A 165 -28.18 -10.58 19.48
N GLU A 166 -28.56 -10.01 18.34
CA GLU A 166 -29.84 -10.22 17.68
C GLU A 166 -29.87 -11.47 16.79
N GLY A 167 -28.70 -12.06 16.56
CA GLY A 167 -28.50 -13.26 15.76
C GLY A 167 -28.25 -13.01 14.28
N ASN A 168 -28.03 -11.75 13.86
CA ASN A 168 -27.60 -11.45 12.51
C ASN A 168 -26.14 -11.86 12.30
N VAL A 169 -25.85 -12.42 11.15
CA VAL A 169 -24.50 -12.84 10.74
C VAL A 169 -23.92 -11.79 9.80
N TYR A 170 -22.65 -11.47 10.00
CA TYR A 170 -21.91 -10.52 9.20
C TYR A 170 -20.71 -11.20 8.56
N LEU A 171 -20.56 -11.03 7.26
CA LEU A 171 -19.33 -11.41 6.55
C LEU A 171 -18.39 -10.21 6.57
N VAL A 172 -17.22 -10.36 7.19
CA VAL A 172 -16.19 -9.33 7.31
C VAL A 172 -14.98 -9.70 6.48
N ILE A 173 -14.50 -8.78 5.65
CA ILE A 173 -13.38 -8.96 4.74
C ILE A 173 -12.38 -7.84 4.99
N HIS A 174 -11.20 -8.16 5.50
CA HIS A 174 -10.09 -7.22 5.72
C HIS A 174 -8.96 -7.48 4.73
N THR A 175 -8.74 -6.53 3.82
CA THR A 175 -7.62 -6.56 2.85
C THR A 175 -7.43 -5.18 2.21
N GLY A 176 -6.28 -4.97 1.56
CA GLY A 176 -5.87 -3.70 0.96
C GLY A 176 -5.56 -3.80 -0.53
N SER A 177 -4.65 -2.95 -0.99
CA SER A 177 -4.23 -2.82 -2.39
C SER A 177 -3.18 -3.84 -2.82
N ARG A 178 -2.85 -4.79 -1.97
CA ARG A 178 -1.91 -5.86 -2.27
C ARG A 178 -0.53 -5.30 -2.68
N ASN A 179 0.17 -6.01 -3.56
CA ASN A 179 1.48 -5.59 -4.06
C ASN A 179 1.44 -4.27 -4.87
N LEU A 180 0.27 -3.83 -5.33
CA LEU A 180 0.13 -2.54 -6.03
C LEU A 180 0.51 -1.39 -5.10
N GLY A 181 -0.17 -1.27 -3.95
CA GLY A 181 0.12 -0.20 -2.99
C GLY A 181 1.55 -0.23 -2.47
N LYS A 182 2.08 -1.44 -2.22
CA LYS A 182 3.48 -1.58 -1.82
C LYS A 182 4.44 -1.00 -2.86
N GLN A 183 4.26 -1.34 -4.15
CA GLN A 183 5.14 -0.81 -5.19
C GLN A 183 5.00 0.71 -5.34
N VAL A 184 3.78 1.24 -5.28
CA VAL A 184 3.55 2.69 -5.31
C VAL A 184 4.25 3.37 -4.13
N ALA A 185 4.10 2.86 -2.91
CA ALA A 185 4.79 3.41 -1.74
C ALA A 185 6.31 3.36 -1.89
N ASP A 186 6.87 2.22 -2.31
CA ASP A 186 8.31 2.03 -2.50
C ASP A 186 8.88 3.00 -3.57
N ILE A 187 8.18 3.17 -4.71
CA ILE A 187 8.58 4.07 -5.80
C ILE A 187 8.64 5.52 -5.31
N TYR A 188 7.58 6.00 -4.64
CA TYR A 188 7.55 7.38 -4.18
C TYR A 188 8.46 7.62 -2.97
N GLN A 189 8.68 6.62 -2.11
CA GLN A 189 9.69 6.73 -1.07
C GLN A 189 11.11 6.83 -1.66
N ALA A 190 11.42 6.05 -2.69
CA ALA A 190 12.70 6.19 -3.40
C ALA A 190 12.86 7.57 -4.05
N LYS A 191 11.79 8.13 -4.65
CA LYS A 191 11.78 9.50 -5.17
C LYS A 191 12.00 10.53 -4.06
N ALA A 192 11.41 10.33 -2.88
CA ALA A 192 11.58 11.20 -1.72
C ALA A 192 13.04 11.18 -1.21
N VAL A 193 13.64 10.01 -1.09
CA VAL A 193 15.05 9.86 -0.72
C VAL A 193 15.93 10.61 -1.73
N LYS A 194 15.73 10.37 -3.02
CA LYS A 194 16.47 11.04 -4.08
C LYS A 194 16.32 12.57 -4.02
N HIS A 195 15.11 13.07 -3.82
CA HIS A 195 14.82 14.50 -3.71
C HIS A 195 15.59 15.18 -2.58
N LEU A 196 15.85 14.47 -1.48
CA LEU A 196 16.57 14.97 -0.31
C LEU A 196 18.06 14.59 -0.30
N THR A 197 18.58 13.97 -1.38
CA THR A 197 19.98 13.61 -1.52
C THR A 197 20.69 14.60 -2.44
N ASP A 198 21.67 15.32 -1.91
CA ASP A 198 22.40 16.32 -2.67
C ASP A 198 23.20 15.67 -3.82
N GLY A 199 23.14 16.27 -5.01
CA GLY A 199 23.83 15.76 -6.20
C GLY A 199 23.15 14.60 -6.91
N ALA A 200 22.07 14.04 -6.39
CA ALA A 200 21.37 12.91 -7.01
C ALA A 200 20.83 13.22 -8.42
N ASP A 201 20.31 14.42 -8.64
CA ASP A 201 19.83 14.84 -9.97
C ASP A 201 20.97 15.02 -10.96
N GLU A 202 22.09 15.60 -10.55
CA GLU A 202 23.29 15.77 -11.39
C GLU A 202 23.89 14.44 -11.82
N PHE A 203 23.94 13.47 -10.90
CA PHE A 203 24.37 12.11 -11.21
C PHE A 203 23.44 11.42 -12.22
N GLU A 204 22.12 11.54 -12.06
CA GLU A 204 21.17 10.98 -13.02
C GLU A 204 21.27 11.63 -14.40
N GLU A 205 21.46 12.93 -14.49
CA GLU A 205 21.70 13.61 -15.77
C GLU A 205 22.99 13.11 -16.42
N THR A 206 24.03 12.85 -15.62
CA THR A 206 25.30 12.27 -16.12
C THR A 206 25.06 10.87 -16.68
N ILE A 207 24.28 10.03 -16.00
CA ILE A 207 23.88 8.70 -16.51
C ILE A 207 23.11 8.85 -17.82
N LYS A 208 22.12 9.73 -17.90
CA LYS A 208 21.31 9.94 -19.13
C LYS A 208 22.18 10.35 -20.31
N ARG A 209 23.09 11.30 -20.09
CA ARG A 209 24.05 11.74 -21.10
C ARG A 209 24.95 10.59 -21.56
N THR A 210 25.50 9.81 -20.65
CA THR A 210 26.31 8.63 -20.96
C THR A 210 25.55 7.62 -21.81
N ILE A 211 24.27 7.37 -21.48
CA ILE A 211 23.41 6.47 -22.25
C ILE A 211 23.25 6.97 -23.69
N GLU A 212 23.02 8.26 -23.89
CA GLU A 212 22.87 8.86 -25.24
C GLU A 212 24.16 8.78 -26.03
N GLU A 213 25.30 9.12 -25.42
CA GLU A 213 26.61 9.03 -26.06
C GLU A 213 26.95 7.61 -26.53
N TYR A 214 26.74 6.60 -25.66
CA TYR A 214 27.00 5.19 -26.00
C TYR A 214 26.03 4.66 -27.08
N LYS A 215 24.77 5.10 -27.08
CA LYS A 215 23.81 4.77 -28.14
C LYS A 215 24.21 5.39 -29.47
N ALA A 216 24.62 6.65 -29.48
CA ALA A 216 25.09 7.35 -30.68
C ALA A 216 26.36 6.72 -31.25
N ALA A 217 27.26 6.26 -30.38
CA ALA A 217 28.49 5.56 -30.77
C ALA A 217 28.29 4.08 -31.16
N GLY A 218 27.06 3.56 -31.14
CA GLY A 218 26.77 2.16 -31.48
C GLY A 218 27.21 1.14 -30.40
N ARG A 219 27.60 1.58 -29.22
CA ARG A 219 28.20 0.76 -28.14
C ARG A 219 27.17 0.30 -27.10
N ARG A 220 25.95 -0.05 -27.55
CA ARG A 220 24.83 -0.43 -26.65
C ARG A 220 25.12 -1.65 -25.79
N SER A 221 25.94 -2.58 -26.24
CA SER A 221 26.32 -3.78 -25.48
C SER A 221 27.15 -3.50 -24.23
N GLU A 222 27.82 -2.34 -24.16
CA GLU A 222 28.66 -1.94 -23.04
C GLU A 222 27.89 -1.14 -21.98
N LEU A 223 26.72 -0.62 -22.31
CA LEU A 223 25.94 0.29 -21.45
C LEU A 223 25.70 -0.28 -20.03
N GLN A 224 25.33 -1.55 -19.95
CA GLN A 224 24.99 -2.15 -18.65
C GLN A 224 26.20 -2.21 -17.71
N SER A 225 27.38 -2.52 -18.23
CA SER A 225 28.61 -2.57 -17.46
C SER A 225 29.10 -1.17 -17.05
N VAL A 226 28.95 -0.19 -17.94
CA VAL A 226 29.34 1.20 -17.68
C VAL A 226 28.44 1.82 -16.62
N ILE A 227 27.12 1.68 -16.74
CA ILE A 227 26.17 2.20 -15.75
C ILE A 227 26.42 1.55 -14.38
N LYS A 228 26.64 0.23 -14.36
CA LYS A 228 26.97 -0.47 -13.10
C LYS A 228 28.23 0.11 -12.44
N LYS A 229 29.27 0.34 -13.24
CA LYS A 229 30.53 0.92 -12.74
C LYS A 229 30.33 2.36 -12.23
N MET A 230 29.53 3.18 -12.93
CA MET A 230 29.19 4.53 -12.49
C MET A 230 28.48 4.52 -11.13
N HIS A 231 27.56 3.59 -10.89
CA HIS A 231 26.92 3.45 -9.57
C HIS A 231 27.90 2.94 -8.49
N GLU A 232 28.82 2.03 -8.84
CA GLU A 232 29.84 1.54 -7.90
C GLU A 232 30.88 2.60 -7.52
N GLU A 233 31.18 3.52 -8.43
CA GLU A 233 32.15 4.60 -8.21
C GLU A 233 31.53 5.88 -7.64
N HIS A 234 30.20 6.03 -7.77
CA HIS A 234 29.48 7.16 -7.22
C HIS A 234 29.30 6.96 -5.71
N GLN A 235 29.99 7.76 -4.90
CA GLN A 235 29.67 7.86 -3.48
C GLN A 235 28.35 8.60 -3.35
N GLU A 236 27.26 7.85 -3.13
CA GLU A 236 25.97 8.45 -2.86
C GLU A 236 26.07 9.28 -1.56
N ALA A 237 25.73 10.55 -1.65
CA ALA A 237 25.55 11.38 -0.47
C ALA A 237 24.36 10.82 0.34
N GLU A 238 24.47 10.85 1.66
CA GLU A 238 23.33 10.50 2.50
C GLU A 238 22.22 11.55 2.35
N PRO A 239 20.93 11.16 2.37
CA PRO A 239 19.84 12.11 2.35
C PRO A 239 19.86 12.96 3.61
N ARG A 240 19.35 14.21 3.51
CA ARG A 240 19.30 15.19 4.62
C ARG A 240 18.42 14.72 5.80
N LEU A 241 17.59 13.73 5.60
CA LEU A 241 16.76 13.08 6.62
C LEU A 241 16.96 11.56 6.56
N PRO A 242 16.65 10.82 7.64
CA PRO A 242 16.58 9.37 7.58
C PRO A 242 15.74 8.92 6.40
N ALA A 243 16.18 7.92 5.64
CA ALA A 243 15.52 7.48 4.40
C ALA A 243 14.02 7.17 4.59
N ALA A 244 13.63 6.67 5.76
CA ALA A 244 12.23 6.37 6.09
C ALA A 244 11.38 7.62 6.32
N LEU A 245 11.99 8.79 6.56
CA LEU A 245 11.34 10.07 6.85
C LEU A 245 11.50 11.08 5.70
N CYS A 246 12.12 10.69 4.60
CA CYS A 246 12.19 11.52 3.40
C CYS A 246 10.79 11.74 2.81
N TYR A 247 10.55 12.94 2.29
CA TYR A 247 9.26 13.38 1.78
C TYR A 247 9.32 13.77 0.30
N VAL A 248 8.16 13.79 -0.33
CA VAL A 248 7.92 14.44 -1.63
C VAL A 248 7.09 15.71 -1.42
N GLU A 249 7.31 16.71 -2.25
CA GLU A 249 6.59 17.99 -2.26
C GLU A 249 6.29 18.42 -3.71
N GLY A 250 5.57 19.52 -3.89
CA GLY A 250 5.22 20.06 -5.21
C GLY A 250 4.54 19.01 -6.10
N GLU A 251 5.01 18.87 -7.34
CA GLU A 251 4.50 17.93 -8.33
C GLU A 251 4.64 16.48 -7.86
N GLY A 252 5.74 16.11 -7.19
CA GLY A 252 5.96 14.79 -6.65
C GLY A 252 4.91 14.39 -5.61
N ARG A 253 4.48 15.34 -4.77
CA ARG A 253 3.38 15.16 -3.81
C ARG A 253 2.05 14.94 -4.53
N GLU A 254 1.73 15.77 -5.53
CA GLU A 254 0.46 15.65 -6.27
C GLU A 254 0.36 14.30 -7.00
N HIS A 255 1.45 13.86 -7.63
CA HIS A 255 1.53 12.55 -8.28
C HIS A 255 1.34 11.42 -7.27
N TYR A 256 2.01 11.47 -6.11
CA TYR A 256 1.84 10.47 -5.07
C TYR A 256 0.40 10.40 -4.56
N LEU A 257 -0.20 11.53 -4.24
CA LEU A 257 -1.58 11.57 -3.74
C LEU A 257 -2.60 11.07 -4.78
N HIS A 258 -2.36 11.35 -6.06
CA HIS A 258 -3.17 10.79 -7.14
C HIS A 258 -3.06 9.26 -7.16
N ASP A 259 -1.85 8.72 -7.21
CA ASP A 259 -1.59 7.29 -7.28
C ASP A 259 -2.05 6.55 -6.01
N MET A 260 -1.88 7.18 -4.84
CA MET A 260 -2.41 6.69 -3.57
C MET A 260 -3.95 6.53 -3.63
N ARG A 261 -4.68 7.54 -4.15
CA ARG A 261 -6.14 7.46 -4.32
C ARG A 261 -6.56 6.35 -5.28
N LEU A 262 -5.81 6.12 -6.35
CA LEU A 262 -6.07 5.01 -7.27
C LEU A 262 -5.85 3.65 -6.57
N CYS A 263 -4.81 3.51 -5.75
CA CYS A 263 -4.60 2.32 -4.93
C CYS A 263 -5.75 2.09 -3.92
N GLN A 264 -6.25 3.15 -3.28
CA GLN A 264 -7.41 3.06 -2.39
C GLN A 264 -8.65 2.59 -3.14
N ARG A 265 -8.94 3.14 -4.31
CA ARG A 265 -10.06 2.70 -5.18
C ARG A 265 -9.89 1.25 -5.62
N TRP A 266 -8.68 0.85 -5.99
CA TRP A 266 -8.36 -0.53 -6.33
C TRP A 266 -8.62 -1.48 -5.13
N ALA A 267 -8.23 -1.10 -3.91
CA ALA A 267 -8.48 -1.87 -2.71
C ALA A 267 -9.99 -2.03 -2.41
N VAL A 268 -10.80 -0.99 -2.64
CA VAL A 268 -12.26 -1.07 -2.55
C VAL A 268 -12.81 -2.10 -3.54
N LEU A 269 -12.34 -2.06 -4.81
CA LEU A 269 -12.74 -3.04 -5.82
C LEU A 269 -12.28 -4.45 -5.47
N ASN A 270 -11.09 -4.60 -4.87
CA ASN A 270 -10.59 -5.90 -4.39
C ASN A 270 -11.53 -6.51 -3.35
N ARG A 271 -11.90 -5.75 -2.30
CA ARG A 271 -12.86 -6.18 -1.28
C ARG A 271 -14.24 -6.48 -1.87
N LYS A 272 -14.70 -5.63 -2.81
CA LYS A 272 -15.99 -5.86 -3.50
C LYS A 272 -15.98 -7.16 -4.30
N LEU A 273 -14.91 -7.44 -5.05
CA LEU A 273 -14.79 -8.69 -5.80
C LEU A 273 -14.78 -9.91 -4.89
N ILE A 274 -13.99 -9.86 -3.80
CA ILE A 274 -13.98 -10.95 -2.82
C ILE A 274 -15.39 -11.18 -2.25
N SER A 275 -16.13 -10.10 -1.89
CA SER A 275 -17.49 -10.25 -1.38
C SER A 275 -18.41 -10.95 -2.37
N LEU A 276 -18.40 -10.59 -3.65
CA LEU A 276 -19.20 -11.25 -4.67
C LEU A 276 -18.86 -12.74 -4.81
N LEU A 277 -17.58 -13.08 -4.81
CA LEU A 277 -17.12 -14.47 -4.86
C LEU A 277 -17.63 -15.29 -3.67
N LEU A 278 -17.64 -14.69 -2.48
CA LEU A 278 -18.09 -15.36 -1.25
C LEU A 278 -19.64 -15.44 -1.17
N MET A 279 -20.34 -14.44 -1.69
CA MET A 279 -21.82 -14.44 -1.74
C MET A 279 -22.38 -15.57 -2.62
N ARG A 280 -21.61 -16.14 -3.53
CA ARG A 280 -22.00 -17.37 -4.25
C ARG A 280 -22.31 -18.55 -3.31
N PHE A 281 -21.80 -18.53 -2.07
CA PHE A 281 -22.07 -19.54 -1.06
C PHE A 281 -23.41 -19.34 -0.34
N PHE A 282 -23.93 -18.13 -0.36
CA PHE A 282 -25.18 -17.75 0.32
C PHE A 282 -26.28 -17.38 -0.68
N PRO A 283 -26.80 -18.33 -1.48
CA PRO A 283 -27.83 -18.03 -2.47
C PRO A 283 -29.11 -17.55 -1.78
N GLY A 284 -29.69 -16.45 -2.29
CA GLY A 284 -30.90 -15.85 -1.75
C GLY A 284 -30.73 -14.84 -0.63
N VAL A 285 -29.49 -14.55 -0.23
CA VAL A 285 -29.16 -13.42 0.66
C VAL A 285 -28.97 -12.18 -0.20
N GLU A 286 -29.82 -11.17 -0.02
CA GLU A 286 -29.68 -9.84 -0.63
C GLU A 286 -28.82 -8.95 0.29
N VAL A 287 -27.81 -8.27 -0.29
CA VAL A 287 -26.84 -7.46 0.45
C VAL A 287 -26.71 -6.06 -0.16
#